data_607b2ffed28175518174248c15e65e01
#
_entry.id   607b2ffed28175518174248c15e65e01
#
_cell.length_a   1.000
_cell.length_b   1.000
_cell.length_c   1.000
_cell.angle_alpha   90.00
_cell.angle_beta   90.00
_cell.angle_gamma   90.00
#
_symmetry.space_group_name_H-M   'P 1'
#
loop_
_entity.id
_entity.type
_entity.pdbx_description
1 polymer ?
#
loop_
_entity_poly.entity_id
_entity_poly.type
_entity_poly.pdbx_seq_one_letter_code
_entity_poly.pdbx_strand_id
1 'polypeptide(L)'
;MEGFMAKKIGRREFVKKSAKIGITAVLGTGVVSQIIEGSVRVFEGEHIDIGVVTGSDYYSSTIKAVDLIGGIKRFVPKDSRVAILPNVQRWHPGTYTKPEIVRSVINMCKKAGAKEINCLSWLDRKNWEATGLAAVIKEEGANLKLVEREETFFKPVKIPKGKALKEAWIMKEFFNNDVFINMPVTKDHAGNKFTGTMKNLMGLNFSTSNRSFHKKDWQTDKNAIEHLDQCIADLNTVIKPALCVVDATEFIITNGPMGPGEILKPQKVVVGVDRVAVDSYCKTLWGIKDEEIFMIKFGYEHGLGEMDLNKVKIKEKKI
;
A
#
# COMPACT_ATOMS: atom_id res chain seq x y z
N MET A 1 -22.04 42.18 26.67
CA MET A 1 -21.80 41.61 25.31
C MET A 1 -20.35 41.89 24.96
N GLU A 2 -19.44 41.00 25.37
CA GLU A 2 -18.01 41.11 25.02
C GLU A 2 -17.75 40.23 23.82
N GLY A 3 -17.36 40.86 22.72
CA GLY A 3 -17.07 40.19 21.46
C GLY A 3 -15.75 39.42 21.53
N PHE A 4 -15.81 38.11 21.32
CA PHE A 4 -14.66 37.26 21.12
C PHE A 4 -13.99 37.59 19.78
N MET A 5 -12.98 38.47 19.84
CA MET A 5 -12.07 38.66 18.69
C MET A 5 -11.16 37.44 18.54
N ALA A 6 -11.38 36.68 17.48
CA ALA A 6 -10.52 35.58 17.07
C ALA A 6 -9.11 36.14 16.73
N LYS A 7 -8.12 35.89 17.58
CA LYS A 7 -6.74 36.30 17.39
C LYS A 7 -6.19 35.59 16.15
N LYS A 8 -5.86 36.33 15.09
CA LYS A 8 -5.19 35.81 13.90
C LYS A 8 -3.84 35.20 14.32
N ILE A 9 -3.75 33.89 14.26
CA ILE A 9 -2.50 33.15 14.53
C ILE A 9 -1.58 33.36 13.34
N GLY A 10 -0.36 33.86 13.60
CA GLY A 10 0.65 34.04 12.57
C GLY A 10 1.12 32.68 11.99
N ARG A 11 1.58 32.69 10.72
CA ARG A 11 2.03 31.49 9.97
C ARG A 11 3.01 30.63 10.78
N ARG A 12 3.90 31.23 11.54
CA ARG A 12 4.91 30.57 12.40
C ARG A 12 4.30 29.90 13.65
N GLU A 13 3.25 30.48 14.18
CA GLU A 13 2.52 29.96 15.35
C GLU A 13 1.55 28.84 14.98
N PHE A 14 0.94 28.95 13.78
CA PHE A 14 0.14 27.89 13.19
C PHE A 14 0.98 26.62 12.93
N VAL A 15 2.17 26.76 12.34
CA VAL A 15 3.12 25.66 12.11
C VAL A 15 3.55 25.01 13.43
N LYS A 16 3.82 25.79 14.48
CA LYS A 16 4.18 25.24 15.81
C LYS A 16 3.02 24.51 16.50
N LYS A 17 1.78 24.93 16.30
CA LYS A 17 0.59 24.24 16.87
C LYS A 17 0.22 22.99 16.09
N SER A 18 0.39 23.01 14.76
CA SER A 18 0.17 21.84 13.90
C SER A 18 1.20 20.73 14.16
N ALA A 19 2.42 21.08 14.60
CA ALA A 19 3.49 20.14 14.96
C ALA A 19 3.11 19.16 16.10
N LYS A 20 2.23 19.59 17.01
CA LYS A 20 1.73 18.74 18.11
C LYS A 20 0.63 17.75 17.71
N ILE A 21 0.09 17.84 16.49
CA ILE A 21 -1.10 17.09 16.06
C ILE A 21 -0.81 16.14 14.87
N GLY A 22 0.44 16.08 14.39
CA GLY A 22 0.82 15.19 13.27
C GLY A 22 0.14 15.54 11.94
N ILE A 23 -0.15 16.83 11.68
CA ILE A 23 -0.81 17.27 10.44
C ILE A 23 0.23 17.54 9.36
N THR A 24 0.07 16.92 8.18
CA THR A 24 0.84 17.24 6.98
C THR A 24 0.27 18.51 6.34
N ALA A 25 1.05 19.59 6.29
CA ALA A 25 0.65 20.83 5.60
C ALA A 25 1.32 20.87 4.22
N VAL A 26 0.53 20.98 3.16
CA VAL A 26 1.02 21.27 1.81
C VAL A 26 1.08 22.79 1.66
N LEU A 27 2.28 23.34 1.57
CA LEU A 27 2.50 24.76 1.23
C LEU A 27 2.72 24.85 -0.29
N GLY A 28 1.82 25.53 -0.99
CA GLY A 28 1.91 25.71 -2.44
C GLY A 28 3.28 26.24 -2.88
N THR A 29 3.86 25.63 -3.90
CA THR A 29 5.17 25.73 -4.53
C THR A 29 6.20 24.69 -4.07
N GLY A 30 5.94 23.41 -4.33
CA GLY A 30 6.98 22.37 -4.40
C GLY A 30 7.65 21.94 -3.09
N VAL A 31 7.22 22.43 -1.93
CA VAL A 31 7.80 22.08 -0.63
C VAL A 31 6.82 21.23 0.16
N VAL A 32 7.16 19.96 0.41
CA VAL A 32 6.43 19.08 1.32
C VAL A 32 7.13 19.07 2.68
N SER A 33 6.46 19.55 3.74
CA SER A 33 6.96 19.46 5.10
C SER A 33 6.21 18.40 5.89
N GLN A 34 6.93 17.44 6.46
CA GLN A 34 6.41 16.46 7.41
C GLN A 34 6.87 16.84 8.82
N ILE A 35 5.93 16.93 9.75
CA ILE A 35 6.21 17.27 11.14
C ILE A 35 6.18 15.98 11.94
N ILE A 36 7.35 15.53 12.39
CA ILE A 36 7.52 14.43 13.33
C ILE A 36 8.27 14.97 14.54
N GLU A 37 7.67 14.86 15.74
CA GLU A 37 8.28 15.22 17.03
C GLU A 37 9.01 16.59 17.08
N GLY A 38 8.31 17.66 16.65
CA GLY A 38 8.82 19.02 16.80
C GLY A 38 9.88 19.47 15.79
N SER A 39 10.31 18.63 14.86
CA SER A 39 11.18 19.01 13.76
C SER A 39 10.44 19.06 12.44
N VAL A 40 10.55 20.19 11.72
CA VAL A 40 10.05 20.32 10.35
C VAL A 40 11.15 19.84 9.42
N ARG A 41 10.97 18.70 8.76
CA ARG A 41 11.85 18.32 7.64
C ARG A 41 11.30 18.95 6.37
N VAL A 42 12.05 19.90 5.84
CA VAL A 42 11.79 20.50 4.52
C VAL A 42 12.58 19.69 3.50
N PHE A 43 11.87 19.04 2.59
CA PHE A 43 12.51 18.38 1.46
C PHE A 43 12.53 19.38 0.30
N GLU A 44 13.71 19.91 -0.01
CA GLU A 44 13.93 20.69 -1.23
C GLU A 44 14.08 19.70 -2.40
N GLY A 45 13.18 19.80 -3.35
CA GLY A 45 13.18 18.96 -4.54
C GLY A 45 11.81 18.93 -5.23
N GLU A 46 11.80 18.52 -6.47
CA GLU A 46 10.55 18.29 -7.18
C GLU A 46 9.75 17.19 -6.49
N HIS A 47 8.50 17.47 -6.13
CA HIS A 47 7.61 16.46 -5.57
C HIS A 47 7.24 15.45 -6.66
N ILE A 48 7.63 14.20 -6.49
CA ILE A 48 7.26 13.08 -7.36
C ILE A 48 6.25 12.23 -6.61
N ASP A 49 5.10 11.97 -7.24
CA ASP A 49 4.01 11.17 -6.65
C ASP A 49 4.24 9.68 -6.85
N ILE A 50 4.74 9.29 -8.04
CA ILE A 50 5.03 7.90 -8.41
C ILE A 50 6.44 7.80 -8.96
N GLY A 51 7.26 6.94 -8.35
CA GLY A 51 8.56 6.51 -8.87
C GLY A 51 8.46 5.15 -9.54
N VAL A 52 8.95 5.05 -10.78
CA VAL A 52 8.95 3.79 -11.54
C VAL A 52 10.36 3.48 -11.99
N VAL A 53 10.82 2.26 -11.73
CA VAL A 53 12.11 1.79 -12.23
C VAL A 53 11.94 0.49 -13.00
N THR A 54 12.46 0.48 -14.23
CA THR A 54 12.52 -0.71 -15.08
C THR A 54 13.93 -1.27 -15.07
N GLY A 55 14.07 -2.55 -14.73
CA GLY A 55 15.37 -3.24 -14.70
C GLY A 55 15.24 -4.69 -14.29
N SER A 56 16.26 -5.50 -14.59
CA SER A 56 16.30 -6.94 -14.27
C SER A 56 16.84 -7.24 -12.86
N ASP A 57 17.60 -6.34 -12.26
CA ASP A 57 17.97 -6.39 -10.83
C ASP A 57 16.85 -5.74 -9.99
N TYR A 58 15.93 -6.59 -9.51
CA TYR A 58 14.76 -6.12 -8.77
C TYR A 58 15.09 -5.54 -7.40
N TYR A 59 16.21 -5.98 -6.78
CA TYR A 59 16.71 -5.41 -5.54
C TYR A 59 17.13 -3.94 -5.73
N SER A 60 18.00 -3.68 -6.70
CA SER A 60 18.47 -2.32 -7.02
C SER A 60 17.36 -1.44 -7.60
N SER A 61 16.48 -2.02 -8.43
CA SER A 61 15.31 -1.33 -8.98
C SER A 61 14.40 -0.81 -7.87
N THR A 62 14.17 -1.58 -6.82
CA THR A 62 13.33 -1.19 -5.67
C THR A 62 13.94 -0.03 -4.91
N ILE A 63 15.24 -0.10 -4.58
CA ILE A 63 15.93 1.00 -3.88
C ILE A 63 15.81 2.27 -4.71
N LYS A 64 16.11 2.16 -6.01
CA LYS A 64 16.09 3.32 -6.91
C LYS A 64 14.69 3.92 -7.07
N ALA A 65 13.64 3.09 -7.13
CA ALA A 65 12.26 3.56 -7.20
C ALA A 65 11.87 4.35 -5.94
N VAL A 66 12.24 3.85 -4.76
CA VAL A 66 12.01 4.56 -3.48
C VAL A 66 12.81 5.87 -3.42
N ASP A 67 14.05 5.89 -3.95
CA ASP A 67 14.86 7.10 -4.01
C ASP A 67 14.23 8.19 -4.90
N LEU A 68 13.54 7.82 -6.00
CA LEU A 68 12.86 8.77 -6.88
C LEU A 68 11.80 9.60 -6.17
N ILE A 69 11.20 9.06 -5.09
CA ILE A 69 10.17 9.74 -4.30
C ILE A 69 10.68 10.27 -2.96
N GLY A 70 12.00 10.41 -2.79
CA GLY A 70 12.64 11.03 -1.63
C GLY A 70 13.28 10.07 -0.63
N GLY A 71 13.35 8.76 -0.96
CA GLY A 71 14.04 7.74 -0.17
C GLY A 71 13.29 7.26 1.08
N ILE A 72 13.71 6.09 1.59
CA ILE A 72 12.99 5.40 2.67
C ILE A 72 12.93 6.19 3.98
N LYS A 73 13.94 7.03 4.30
CA LYS A 73 13.98 7.84 5.51
C LYS A 73 12.86 8.89 5.60
N ARG A 74 12.21 9.18 4.46
CA ARG A 74 11.00 10.01 4.42
C ARG A 74 9.82 9.31 5.10
N PHE A 75 9.77 7.99 5.05
CA PHE A 75 8.63 7.16 5.45
C PHE A 75 8.88 6.39 6.76
N VAL A 76 10.14 6.06 7.05
CA VAL A 76 10.54 5.23 8.19
C VAL A 76 11.38 6.06 9.15
N PRO A 77 10.77 6.57 10.24
CA PRO A 77 11.51 7.23 11.32
C PRO A 77 12.47 6.27 12.02
N LYS A 78 13.57 6.80 12.55
CA LYS A 78 14.45 6.03 13.42
C LYS A 78 13.68 5.49 14.63
N ASP A 79 14.07 4.31 15.09
CA ASP A 79 13.49 3.59 16.24
C ASP A 79 12.01 3.17 16.07
N SER A 80 11.42 3.30 14.85
CA SER A 80 10.07 2.85 14.56
C SER A 80 9.96 1.33 14.38
N ARG A 81 8.79 0.78 14.71
CA ARG A 81 8.38 -0.58 14.34
C ARG A 81 7.63 -0.49 13.01
N VAL A 82 8.07 -1.29 12.05
CA VAL A 82 7.58 -1.26 10.67
C VAL A 82 6.79 -2.53 10.35
N ALA A 83 5.51 -2.39 10.02
CA ALA A 83 4.73 -3.45 9.41
C ALA A 83 4.95 -3.46 7.89
N ILE A 84 5.18 -4.63 7.32
CA ILE A 84 5.24 -4.85 5.86
C ILE A 84 4.18 -5.89 5.49
N LEU A 85 3.44 -5.65 4.41
CA LEU A 85 2.42 -6.56 3.90
C LEU A 85 2.75 -7.01 2.47
N PRO A 86 3.62 -8.00 2.26
CA PRO A 86 3.80 -8.64 0.96
C PRO A 86 2.55 -9.42 0.55
N ASN A 87 2.30 -9.52 -0.76
CA ASN A 87 1.28 -10.44 -1.28
C ASN A 87 1.87 -11.83 -1.45
N VAL A 88 1.28 -12.85 -0.84
CA VAL A 88 1.75 -14.25 -0.87
C VAL A 88 0.57 -15.21 -1.06
N GLN A 89 -0.29 -14.92 -2.03
CA GLN A 89 -1.53 -15.68 -2.23
C GLN A 89 -1.26 -17.15 -2.62
N ARG A 90 -0.24 -17.37 -3.49
CA ARG A 90 0.21 -18.69 -3.95
C ARG A 90 1.70 -18.63 -4.28
N TRP A 91 2.29 -19.79 -4.59
CA TRP A 91 3.71 -19.96 -4.98
C TRP A 91 3.93 -19.98 -6.50
N HIS A 92 2.88 -19.87 -7.31
CA HIS A 92 3.04 -19.81 -8.76
C HIS A 92 3.70 -18.50 -9.19
N PRO A 93 4.61 -18.52 -10.18
CA PRO A 93 5.22 -17.30 -10.70
C PRO A 93 4.17 -16.23 -11.03
N GLY A 94 4.47 -14.97 -10.69
CA GLY A 94 3.56 -13.84 -10.93
C GLY A 94 2.36 -13.74 -9.98
N THR A 95 2.29 -14.55 -8.91
CA THR A 95 1.18 -14.49 -7.94
C THR A 95 1.58 -13.95 -6.57
N TYR A 96 2.86 -13.66 -6.35
CA TYR A 96 3.42 -13.17 -5.08
C TYR A 96 4.46 -12.09 -5.30
N THR A 97 4.67 -11.26 -4.28
CA THR A 97 5.72 -10.24 -4.27
C THR A 97 7.10 -10.93 -4.20
N LYS A 98 8.00 -10.59 -5.12
CA LYS A 98 9.31 -11.25 -5.21
C LYS A 98 10.16 -11.05 -3.95
N PRO A 99 10.91 -12.09 -3.52
CA PRO A 99 11.80 -12.03 -2.36
C PRO A 99 12.82 -10.89 -2.42
N GLU A 100 13.38 -10.59 -3.61
CA GLU A 100 14.38 -9.54 -3.81
C GLU A 100 13.81 -8.15 -3.49
N ILE A 101 12.54 -7.90 -3.84
CA ILE A 101 11.85 -6.64 -3.55
C ILE A 101 11.61 -6.52 -2.03
N VAL A 102 11.17 -7.60 -1.38
CA VAL A 102 10.97 -7.63 0.07
C VAL A 102 12.30 -7.45 0.80
N ARG A 103 13.36 -8.13 0.36
CA ARG A 103 14.74 -7.99 0.89
C ARG A 103 15.20 -6.54 0.84
N SER A 104 14.99 -5.86 -0.30
CA SER A 104 15.44 -4.49 -0.46
C SER A 104 14.72 -3.53 0.48
N VAL A 105 13.39 -3.70 0.68
CA VAL A 105 12.61 -2.86 1.61
C VAL A 105 13.04 -3.11 3.06
N ILE A 106 13.24 -4.36 3.47
CA ILE A 106 13.75 -4.69 4.81
C ILE A 106 15.10 -3.99 5.03
N ASN A 107 16.04 -4.10 4.07
CA ASN A 107 17.36 -3.49 4.19
C ASN A 107 17.31 -1.96 4.22
N MET A 108 16.43 -1.35 3.43
CA MET A 108 16.20 0.10 3.50
C MET A 108 15.64 0.53 4.87
N CYS A 109 14.68 -0.20 5.44
CA CYS A 109 14.13 0.08 6.77
C CYS A 109 15.21 -0.05 7.87
N LYS A 110 16.06 -1.08 7.81
CA LYS A 110 17.21 -1.25 8.71
C LYS A 110 18.19 -0.06 8.61
N LYS A 111 18.54 0.35 7.39
CA LYS A 111 19.41 1.53 7.12
C LYS A 111 18.77 2.86 7.57
N ALA A 112 17.44 2.92 7.60
CA ALA A 112 16.72 4.07 8.17
C ALA A 112 16.74 4.08 9.71
N GLY A 113 17.12 2.99 10.35
CA GLY A 113 17.17 2.81 11.80
C GLY A 113 15.86 2.29 12.40
N ALA A 114 15.07 1.53 11.63
CA ALA A 114 13.90 0.84 12.17
C ALA A 114 14.32 -0.08 13.32
N LYS A 115 13.57 -0.04 14.44
CA LYS A 115 13.81 -0.87 15.62
C LYS A 115 13.38 -2.33 15.39
N GLU A 116 12.29 -2.52 14.68
CA GLU A 116 11.69 -3.81 14.41
C GLU A 116 10.99 -3.79 13.05
N ILE A 117 11.06 -4.92 12.32
CA ILE A 117 10.40 -5.05 11.01
C ILE A 117 9.57 -6.34 11.04
N ASN A 118 8.26 -6.21 10.83
CA ASN A 118 7.28 -7.27 10.96
C ASN A 118 6.55 -7.48 9.62
N CYS A 119 6.80 -8.62 8.98
CA CYS A 119 6.02 -9.05 7.81
C CYS A 119 4.75 -9.73 8.30
N LEU A 120 3.59 -9.12 8.03
CA LEU A 120 2.30 -9.55 8.57
C LEU A 120 1.55 -10.43 7.57
N SER A 121 0.93 -11.52 8.05
CA SER A 121 0.01 -12.34 7.26
C SER A 121 -0.84 -13.25 8.13
N TRP A 122 -1.95 -13.72 7.56
CA TRP A 122 -2.73 -14.86 8.02
C TRP A 122 -2.81 -15.98 6.94
N LEU A 123 -2.00 -15.85 5.88
CA LEU A 123 -1.91 -16.86 4.82
C LEU A 123 -1.02 -18.03 5.25
N ASP A 124 -1.23 -19.18 4.63
CA ASP A 124 -0.57 -20.44 4.99
C ASP A 124 0.95 -20.35 4.89
N ARG A 125 1.65 -20.81 5.91
CA ARG A 125 3.13 -20.86 6.01
C ARG A 125 3.77 -21.48 4.77
N LYS A 126 3.17 -22.54 4.21
CA LYS A 126 3.66 -23.21 3.00
C LYS A 126 3.86 -22.28 1.80
N ASN A 127 3.03 -21.23 1.65
CA ASN A 127 3.19 -20.26 0.58
C ASN A 127 4.43 -19.41 0.79
N TRP A 128 4.71 -19.00 2.03
CA TRP A 128 5.89 -18.24 2.41
C TRP A 128 7.19 -19.02 2.22
N GLU A 129 7.17 -20.30 2.54
CA GLU A 129 8.30 -21.21 2.34
C GLU A 129 8.56 -21.51 0.86
N ALA A 130 7.51 -21.88 0.12
CA ALA A 130 7.62 -22.23 -1.30
C ALA A 130 8.03 -21.06 -2.20
N THR A 131 7.77 -19.80 -1.79
CA THR A 131 8.20 -18.59 -2.52
C THR A 131 9.60 -18.12 -2.13
N GLY A 132 10.24 -18.70 -1.10
CA GLY A 132 11.51 -18.22 -0.55
C GLY A 132 11.39 -16.99 0.33
N LEU A 133 10.21 -16.42 0.50
CA LEU A 133 10.00 -15.21 1.32
C LEU A 133 10.29 -15.45 2.79
N ALA A 134 9.91 -16.61 3.34
CA ALA A 134 10.22 -16.96 4.73
C ALA A 134 11.72 -16.99 4.99
N ALA A 135 12.51 -17.53 4.05
CA ALA A 135 13.96 -17.56 4.13
C ALA A 135 14.55 -16.15 4.12
N VAL A 136 14.16 -15.32 3.15
CA VAL A 136 14.63 -13.92 3.03
C VAL A 136 14.32 -13.11 4.30
N ILE A 137 13.10 -13.20 4.84
CA ILE A 137 12.72 -12.48 6.05
C ILE A 137 13.61 -12.89 7.22
N LYS A 138 13.87 -14.20 7.39
CA LYS A 138 14.75 -14.73 8.44
C LYS A 138 16.21 -14.28 8.24
N GLU A 139 16.75 -14.42 7.03
CA GLU A 139 18.11 -14.00 6.68
C GLU A 139 18.36 -12.52 6.97
N GLU A 140 17.37 -11.70 6.68
CA GLU A 140 17.45 -10.25 6.94
C GLU A 140 17.12 -9.87 8.39
N GLY A 141 16.88 -10.82 9.28
CA GLY A 141 16.60 -10.56 10.69
C GLY A 141 15.28 -9.81 10.94
N ALA A 142 14.33 -9.92 10.04
CA ALA A 142 12.97 -9.43 10.21
C ALA A 142 12.07 -10.55 10.77
N ASN A 143 10.88 -10.18 11.26
CA ASN A 143 9.93 -11.13 11.83
C ASN A 143 8.86 -11.49 10.80
N LEU A 144 8.60 -12.78 10.63
CA LEU A 144 7.40 -13.27 9.93
C LEU A 144 6.30 -13.53 10.96
N LYS A 145 5.33 -12.62 11.04
CA LYS A 145 4.17 -12.68 11.96
C LYS A 145 3.00 -13.33 11.24
N LEU A 146 2.91 -14.65 11.31
CA LEU A 146 1.76 -15.40 10.82
C LEU A 146 0.74 -15.54 11.94
N VAL A 147 -0.39 -14.88 11.82
CA VAL A 147 -1.51 -15.02 12.78
C VAL A 147 -2.48 -16.10 12.31
N GLU A 148 -3.09 -16.77 13.25
CA GLU A 148 -4.11 -17.79 12.97
C GLU A 148 -5.41 -17.14 12.47
N ARG A 149 -6.19 -17.94 11.71
CA ARG A 149 -7.48 -17.48 11.15
C ARG A 149 -8.59 -17.60 12.18
N GLU A 150 -8.35 -17.09 13.38
CA GLU A 150 -9.29 -17.04 14.50
C GLU A 150 -9.61 -15.59 14.84
N GLU A 151 -10.84 -15.33 15.19
CA GLU A 151 -11.35 -13.99 15.53
C GLU A 151 -10.55 -13.32 16.64
N THR A 152 -10.02 -14.12 17.58
CA THR A 152 -9.20 -13.66 18.71
C THR A 152 -7.95 -12.89 18.30
N PHE A 153 -7.41 -13.12 17.10
CA PHE A 153 -6.26 -12.39 16.55
C PHE A 153 -6.63 -11.09 15.82
N PHE A 154 -7.92 -10.81 15.70
CA PHE A 154 -8.40 -9.62 15.00
C PHE A 154 -9.22 -8.74 15.96
N LYS A 155 -9.45 -7.49 15.60
CA LYS A 155 -10.35 -6.59 16.30
C LYS A 155 -11.24 -5.83 15.34
N PRO A 156 -12.48 -5.54 15.71
CA PRO A 156 -13.39 -4.77 14.89
C PRO A 156 -12.91 -3.32 14.79
N VAL A 157 -13.02 -2.78 13.59
CA VAL A 157 -12.73 -1.38 13.26
C VAL A 157 -13.92 -0.83 12.50
N LYS A 158 -14.59 0.15 13.06
CA LYS A 158 -15.70 0.84 12.37
C LYS A 158 -15.19 1.61 11.16
N ILE A 159 -15.99 1.64 10.10
CA ILE A 159 -15.71 2.36 8.86
C ILE A 159 -16.78 3.45 8.68
N PRO A 160 -16.64 4.62 9.32
CA PRO A 160 -17.68 5.65 9.34
C PRO A 160 -18.06 6.17 7.95
N LYS A 161 -17.10 6.21 7.03
CA LYS A 161 -17.30 6.64 5.63
C LYS A 161 -17.64 5.48 4.69
N GLY A 162 -17.71 4.25 5.18
CA GLY A 162 -18.01 3.08 4.35
C GLY A 162 -19.38 3.20 3.69
N LYS A 163 -19.48 2.91 2.41
CA LYS A 163 -20.74 2.86 1.66
C LYS A 163 -21.36 1.45 1.75
N ALA A 164 -20.56 0.41 1.51
CA ALA A 164 -20.96 -0.99 1.56
C ALA A 164 -20.45 -1.71 2.82
N LEU A 165 -19.24 -1.40 3.28
CA LEU A 165 -18.59 -2.01 4.44
C LEU A 165 -18.63 -1.05 5.63
N LYS A 166 -19.34 -1.40 6.70
CA LYS A 166 -19.49 -0.57 7.91
C LYS A 166 -18.48 -0.90 9.00
N GLU A 167 -17.93 -2.10 8.98
CA GLU A 167 -16.96 -2.60 9.93
C GLU A 167 -16.02 -3.61 9.27
N ALA A 168 -14.75 -3.58 9.65
CA ALA A 168 -13.74 -4.57 9.25
C ALA A 168 -13.09 -5.17 10.49
N TRP A 169 -12.58 -6.39 10.37
CA TRP A 169 -11.87 -7.08 11.44
C TRP A 169 -10.38 -7.10 11.12
N ILE A 170 -9.63 -6.16 11.69
CA ILE A 170 -8.22 -5.96 11.35
C ILE A 170 -7.32 -6.71 12.33
N MET A 171 -6.29 -7.35 11.79
CA MET A 171 -5.25 -8.07 12.53
C MET A 171 -4.70 -7.20 13.67
N LYS A 172 -4.74 -7.72 14.93
CA LYS A 172 -4.26 -6.98 16.11
C LYS A 172 -2.78 -6.60 16.01
N GLU A 173 -1.97 -7.49 15.43
CA GLU A 173 -0.53 -7.26 15.23
C GLU A 173 -0.22 -6.03 14.35
N PHE A 174 -1.13 -5.65 13.43
CA PHE A 174 -1.00 -4.43 12.65
C PHE A 174 -0.86 -3.17 13.52
N PHE A 175 -1.61 -3.09 14.61
CA PHE A 175 -1.65 -1.91 15.48
C PHE A 175 -0.45 -1.81 16.43
N ASN A 176 0.41 -2.82 16.47
CA ASN A 176 1.65 -2.82 17.24
C ASN A 176 2.82 -2.14 16.50
N ASN A 177 2.56 -1.57 15.32
CA ASN A 177 3.57 -0.97 14.46
C ASN A 177 3.31 0.54 14.26
N ASP A 178 4.39 1.30 14.09
CA ASP A 178 4.35 2.75 13.94
C ASP A 178 4.27 3.17 12.47
N VAL A 179 4.77 2.33 11.57
CA VAL A 179 4.79 2.55 10.11
C VAL A 179 4.25 1.33 9.39
N PHE A 180 3.51 1.56 8.32
CA PHE A 180 3.00 0.49 7.47
C PHE A 180 3.42 0.67 6.01
N ILE A 181 4.07 -0.35 5.45
CA ILE A 181 4.47 -0.44 4.04
C ILE A 181 3.67 -1.55 3.36
N ASN A 182 2.92 -1.19 2.34
CA ASN A 182 2.12 -2.12 1.55
C ASN A 182 2.90 -2.59 0.32
N MET A 183 3.06 -3.91 0.15
CA MET A 183 3.91 -4.48 -0.91
C MET A 183 3.15 -5.49 -1.77
N PRO A 184 2.17 -5.05 -2.57
CA PRO A 184 1.44 -5.95 -3.47
C PRO A 184 2.30 -6.40 -4.66
N VAL A 185 1.88 -7.50 -5.29
CA VAL A 185 2.13 -7.76 -6.70
C VAL A 185 0.90 -7.31 -7.49
N THR A 186 1.11 -6.56 -8.58
CA THR A 186 0.01 -6.30 -9.50
C THR A 186 -0.28 -7.54 -10.31
N LYS A 187 -1.56 -7.93 -10.47
CA LYS A 187 -1.92 -9.16 -11.19
C LYS A 187 -3.41 -9.23 -11.49
N ASP A 188 -3.78 -10.15 -12.38
CA ASP A 188 -5.16 -10.52 -12.64
C ASP A 188 -5.88 -11.03 -11.38
N HIS A 189 -7.18 -10.85 -11.37
CA HIS A 189 -8.09 -11.41 -10.37
C HIS A 189 -9.45 -11.72 -11.00
N ALA A 190 -9.97 -12.92 -10.76
CA ALA A 190 -11.30 -13.29 -11.18
C ALA A 190 -12.33 -12.25 -10.73
N GLY A 191 -13.26 -11.93 -11.58
CA GLY A 191 -14.33 -10.94 -11.33
C GLY A 191 -13.87 -9.50 -11.46
N ASN A 192 -13.17 -8.97 -10.46
CA ASN A 192 -12.74 -7.56 -10.46
C ASN A 192 -11.42 -7.28 -11.18
N LYS A 193 -10.93 -8.23 -11.96
CA LYS A 193 -9.83 -8.16 -12.93
C LYS A 193 -8.46 -7.67 -12.43
N PHE A 194 -8.39 -7.02 -11.28
CA PHE A 194 -7.18 -6.35 -10.83
C PHE A 194 -6.88 -6.58 -9.35
N THR A 195 -5.61 -6.84 -9.06
CA THR A 195 -5.02 -6.79 -7.72
C THR A 195 -3.92 -5.74 -7.73
N GLY A 196 -3.99 -4.81 -6.79
CA GLY A 196 -3.00 -3.76 -6.58
C GLY A 196 -2.90 -3.35 -5.12
N THR A 197 -2.55 -2.09 -4.88
CA THR A 197 -2.32 -1.56 -3.54
C THR A 197 -3.58 -1.58 -2.69
N MET A 198 -4.73 -1.16 -3.26
CA MET A 198 -5.98 -1.08 -2.52
C MET A 198 -6.48 -2.47 -2.10
N LYS A 199 -6.49 -3.42 -3.03
CA LYS A 199 -6.98 -4.79 -2.75
C LYS A 199 -6.06 -5.56 -1.81
N ASN A 200 -4.75 -5.30 -1.81
CA ASN A 200 -3.80 -6.01 -0.95
C ASN A 200 -4.10 -5.82 0.54
N LEU A 201 -4.74 -4.70 0.93
CA LEU A 201 -5.13 -4.43 2.32
C LEU A 201 -6.11 -5.45 2.90
N MET A 202 -6.82 -6.21 2.05
CA MET A 202 -7.61 -7.36 2.50
C MET A 202 -6.75 -8.42 3.22
N GLY A 203 -5.42 -8.43 3.01
CA GLY A 203 -4.48 -9.28 3.73
C GLY A 203 -4.35 -8.96 5.23
N LEU A 204 -4.81 -7.78 5.68
CA LEU A 204 -4.90 -7.41 7.09
C LEU A 204 -6.27 -7.71 7.68
N ASN A 205 -7.29 -7.91 6.86
CA ASN A 205 -8.66 -8.15 7.30
C ASN A 205 -8.91 -9.64 7.50
N PHE A 206 -9.73 -9.98 8.48
CA PHE A 206 -10.06 -11.37 8.82
C PHE A 206 -10.67 -12.13 7.63
N SER A 207 -10.25 -13.37 7.44
CA SER A 207 -10.64 -14.17 6.27
C SER A 207 -12.16 -14.35 6.12
N THR A 208 -12.87 -14.53 7.23
CA THR A 208 -14.34 -14.64 7.24
C THR A 208 -15.00 -13.31 6.86
N SER A 209 -14.49 -12.18 7.36
CA SER A 209 -14.93 -10.84 6.94
C SER A 209 -14.67 -10.62 5.44
N ASN A 210 -13.50 -11.02 4.92
CA ASN A 210 -13.22 -10.94 3.49
C ASN A 210 -14.21 -11.75 2.62
N ARG A 211 -14.70 -12.88 3.10
CA ARG A 211 -15.71 -13.67 2.37
C ARG A 211 -17.03 -12.92 2.23
N SER A 212 -17.42 -12.09 3.19
CA SER A 212 -18.63 -11.28 3.08
C SER A 212 -18.56 -10.20 2.01
N PHE A 213 -17.35 -9.80 1.56
CA PHE A 213 -17.17 -8.89 0.44
C PHE A 213 -17.58 -9.57 -0.89
N HIS A 214 -17.42 -10.90 -0.97
CA HIS A 214 -17.71 -11.68 -2.15
C HIS A 214 -19.15 -12.18 -2.06
N LYS A 215 -20.07 -11.54 -2.75
CA LYS A 215 -21.46 -12.03 -2.92
C LYS A 215 -21.51 -13.24 -3.84
N LYS A 216 -22.67 -13.88 -3.90
CA LYS A 216 -22.90 -14.93 -4.90
C LYS A 216 -22.60 -14.38 -6.30
N ASP A 217 -21.99 -15.19 -7.14
CA ASP A 217 -21.64 -14.87 -8.53
C ASP A 217 -20.68 -13.66 -8.70
N TRP A 218 -19.89 -13.33 -7.67
CA TRP A 218 -18.92 -12.22 -7.66
C TRP A 218 -17.88 -12.27 -8.79
N GLN A 219 -17.77 -13.35 -9.51
CA GLN A 219 -16.86 -13.50 -10.66
C GLN A 219 -17.47 -13.02 -11.98
N THR A 220 -18.79 -12.97 -12.08
CA THR A 220 -19.53 -12.73 -13.33
C THR A 220 -20.63 -11.67 -13.21
N ASP A 221 -21.26 -11.55 -12.05
CA ASP A 221 -22.30 -10.55 -11.82
C ASP A 221 -21.72 -9.18 -11.52
N LYS A 222 -22.07 -8.20 -12.33
CA LYS A 222 -21.54 -6.83 -12.23
C LYS A 222 -21.82 -6.20 -10.88
N ASN A 223 -23.01 -6.37 -10.31
CA ASN A 223 -23.37 -5.75 -9.02
C ASN A 223 -22.59 -6.40 -7.87
N ALA A 224 -22.31 -7.71 -7.96
CA ALA A 224 -21.48 -8.40 -6.98
C ALA A 224 -20.01 -7.95 -7.06
N ILE A 225 -19.49 -7.71 -8.28
CA ILE A 225 -18.15 -7.15 -8.52
C ILE A 225 -18.06 -5.72 -7.97
N GLU A 226 -19.02 -4.86 -8.29
CA GLU A 226 -19.08 -3.48 -7.77
C GLU A 226 -19.14 -3.46 -6.24
N HIS A 227 -19.91 -4.37 -5.63
CA HIS A 227 -19.97 -4.48 -4.17
C HIS A 227 -18.62 -4.87 -3.56
N LEU A 228 -17.91 -5.85 -4.15
CA LEU A 228 -16.57 -6.24 -3.72
C LEU A 228 -15.61 -5.05 -3.79
N ASP A 229 -15.60 -4.33 -4.90
CA ASP A 229 -14.74 -3.18 -5.13
C ASP A 229 -15.09 -2.01 -4.20
N GLN A 230 -16.38 -1.79 -3.90
CA GLN A 230 -16.78 -0.80 -2.90
C GLN A 230 -16.31 -1.19 -1.49
N CYS A 231 -16.42 -2.46 -1.09
CA CYS A 231 -15.89 -2.93 0.19
C CYS A 231 -14.37 -2.73 0.29
N ILE A 232 -13.64 -2.95 -0.82
CA ILE A 232 -12.19 -2.68 -0.86
C ILE A 232 -11.92 -1.19 -0.67
N ALA A 233 -12.63 -0.31 -1.38
CA ALA A 233 -12.47 1.13 -1.23
C ALA A 233 -12.83 1.60 0.19
N ASP A 234 -13.90 1.09 0.77
CA ASP A 234 -14.32 1.38 2.15
C ASP A 234 -13.26 0.98 3.17
N LEU A 235 -12.68 -0.22 3.04
CA LEU A 235 -11.58 -0.70 3.88
C LEU A 235 -10.38 0.25 3.84
N ASN A 236 -10.09 0.79 2.67
CA ASN A 236 -9.00 1.73 2.45
C ASN A 236 -9.20 3.08 3.15
N THR A 237 -10.40 3.40 3.63
CA THR A 237 -10.65 4.65 4.38
C THR A 237 -10.09 4.59 5.81
N VAL A 238 -9.84 3.40 6.36
CA VAL A 238 -9.37 3.19 7.75
C VAL A 238 -7.96 2.59 7.84
N ILE A 239 -7.39 2.08 6.73
CA ILE A 239 -6.01 1.59 6.67
C ILE A 239 -5.23 2.47 5.70
N LYS A 240 -4.18 3.13 6.20
CA LYS A 240 -3.35 4.05 5.39
C LYS A 240 -1.89 3.59 5.38
N PRO A 241 -1.37 3.06 4.26
CA PRO A 241 0.05 2.83 4.09
C PRO A 241 0.83 4.16 4.08
N ALA A 242 2.01 4.18 4.70
CA ALA A 242 2.97 5.27 4.56
C ALA A 242 3.66 5.21 3.19
N LEU A 243 3.79 4.00 2.64
CA LEU A 243 4.42 3.73 1.35
C LEU A 243 3.78 2.49 0.71
N CYS A 244 3.55 2.55 -0.60
CA CYS A 244 3.22 1.40 -1.44
C CYS A 244 4.43 1.07 -2.32
N VAL A 245 4.87 -0.19 -2.33
CA VAL A 245 5.93 -0.72 -3.19
C VAL A 245 5.35 -1.88 -3.97
N VAL A 246 5.01 -1.65 -5.23
CA VAL A 246 4.33 -2.62 -6.08
C VAL A 246 5.34 -3.41 -6.89
N ASP A 247 5.27 -4.73 -6.78
CA ASP A 247 5.91 -5.65 -7.71
C ASP A 247 5.09 -5.70 -9.00
N ALA A 248 5.58 -5.02 -10.02
CA ALA A 248 5.11 -5.07 -11.40
C ALA A 248 6.21 -5.64 -12.32
N THR A 249 7.07 -6.51 -11.78
CA THR A 249 8.20 -7.06 -12.54
C THR A 249 7.77 -8.20 -13.45
N GLU A 250 7.06 -9.17 -12.90
CA GLU A 250 6.46 -10.31 -13.59
C GLU A 250 5.18 -10.70 -12.87
N PHE A 251 4.06 -10.71 -13.58
CA PHE A 251 2.76 -11.00 -12.98
C PHE A 251 1.81 -11.71 -13.96
N ILE A 252 0.87 -12.47 -13.40
CA ILE A 252 -0.15 -13.15 -14.21
C ILE A 252 -1.21 -12.16 -14.70
N ILE A 253 -1.62 -12.31 -15.95
CA ILE A 253 -2.70 -11.56 -16.60
C ILE A 253 -3.94 -12.40 -16.89
N THR A 254 -3.90 -13.69 -16.54
CA THR A 254 -5.02 -14.64 -16.62
C THR A 254 -5.01 -15.55 -15.39
N ASN A 255 -6.14 -16.20 -15.09
CA ASN A 255 -6.30 -17.18 -13.99
C ASN A 255 -5.90 -16.63 -12.59
N GLY A 256 -6.03 -15.32 -12.39
CA GLY A 256 -5.80 -14.72 -11.09
C GLY A 256 -6.89 -15.06 -10.07
N PRO A 257 -6.59 -14.92 -8.80
CA PRO A 257 -5.32 -14.42 -8.19
C PRO A 257 -4.29 -15.51 -7.92
N MET A 258 -4.59 -16.80 -8.18
CA MET A 258 -3.80 -17.93 -7.70
C MET A 258 -2.89 -18.52 -8.78
N GLY A 259 -3.20 -18.37 -10.06
CA GLY A 259 -2.47 -18.99 -11.16
C GLY A 259 -2.56 -20.54 -11.18
N PRO A 260 -1.75 -21.21 -12.01
CA PRO A 260 -0.86 -20.61 -13.00
C PRO A 260 -1.62 -19.86 -14.09
N GLY A 261 -1.02 -18.82 -14.62
CA GLY A 261 -1.59 -17.99 -15.67
C GLY A 261 -0.54 -17.52 -16.67
N GLU A 262 -0.96 -16.81 -17.71
CA GLU A 262 -0.10 -16.13 -18.64
C GLU A 262 0.65 -15.01 -17.90
N ILE A 263 1.98 -14.91 -18.13
CA ILE A 263 2.85 -13.98 -17.41
C ILE A 263 3.27 -12.82 -18.32
N LEU A 264 2.98 -11.61 -17.88
CA LEU A 264 3.55 -10.39 -18.43
C LEU A 264 4.80 -10.00 -17.63
N LYS A 265 5.85 -9.52 -18.31
CA LYS A 265 7.16 -9.21 -17.72
C LYS A 265 7.64 -7.79 -18.05
N PRO A 266 6.98 -6.74 -17.56
CA PRO A 266 7.44 -5.37 -17.80
C PRO A 266 8.69 -4.98 -17.02
N GLN A 267 9.13 -5.82 -16.07
CA GLN A 267 10.31 -5.62 -15.21
C GLN A 267 10.29 -4.27 -14.46
N LYS A 268 9.11 -3.84 -14.00
CA LYS A 268 8.93 -2.57 -13.31
C LYS A 268 8.71 -2.75 -11.80
N VAL A 269 9.33 -1.86 -11.02
CA VAL A 269 8.95 -1.61 -9.62
C VAL A 269 8.28 -0.25 -9.56
N VAL A 270 7.08 -0.18 -9.01
CA VAL A 270 6.28 1.04 -8.92
C VAL A 270 6.09 1.41 -7.46
N VAL A 271 6.43 2.65 -7.10
CA VAL A 271 6.33 3.13 -5.72
C VAL A 271 5.56 4.45 -5.63
N GLY A 272 4.80 4.64 -4.57
CA GLY A 272 4.08 5.88 -4.31
C GLY A 272 3.37 5.88 -2.96
N VAL A 273 2.84 7.03 -2.58
CA VAL A 273 2.06 7.21 -1.35
C VAL A 273 0.56 7.17 -1.67
N ASP A 274 0.18 7.72 -2.81
CA ASP A 274 -1.19 7.72 -3.31
C ASP A 274 -1.51 6.36 -3.94
N ARG A 275 -2.27 5.53 -3.22
CA ARG A 275 -2.62 4.18 -3.64
C ARG A 275 -3.59 4.12 -4.81
N VAL A 276 -4.43 5.16 -4.99
CA VAL A 276 -5.33 5.26 -6.14
C VAL A 276 -4.51 5.55 -7.39
N ALA A 277 -3.60 6.53 -7.33
CA ALA A 277 -2.72 6.87 -8.44
C ALA A 277 -1.78 5.71 -8.82
N VAL A 278 -1.22 5.02 -7.81
CA VAL A 278 -0.37 3.83 -8.03
C VAL A 278 -1.14 2.72 -8.72
N ASP A 279 -2.38 2.41 -8.28
CA ASP A 279 -3.20 1.38 -8.92
C ASP A 279 -3.67 1.83 -10.31
N SER A 280 -3.98 3.13 -10.50
CA SER A 280 -4.28 3.72 -11.82
C SER A 280 -3.11 3.57 -12.79
N TYR A 281 -1.86 3.76 -12.32
CA TYR A 281 -0.67 3.50 -13.14
C TYR A 281 -0.52 2.00 -13.45
N CYS A 282 -0.59 1.16 -12.42
CA CYS A 282 -0.34 -0.28 -12.58
C CYS A 282 -1.29 -0.96 -13.56
N LYS A 283 -2.60 -0.58 -13.58
CA LYS A 283 -3.57 -1.15 -14.53
C LYS A 283 -3.21 -0.87 -15.99
N THR A 284 -2.50 0.24 -16.29
CA THR A 284 -2.08 0.57 -17.66
C THR A 284 -1.06 -0.42 -18.22
N LEU A 285 -0.37 -1.17 -17.34
CA LEU A 285 0.71 -2.08 -17.76
C LEU A 285 0.23 -3.24 -18.62
N TRP A 286 -1.07 -3.59 -18.54
CA TRP A 286 -1.68 -4.59 -19.43
C TRP A 286 -3.03 -4.16 -20.02
N GLY A 287 -3.24 -2.84 -20.13
CA GLY A 287 -4.32 -2.27 -20.90
C GLY A 287 -5.72 -2.42 -20.32
N ILE A 288 -5.85 -2.59 -19.00
CA ILE A 288 -7.16 -2.63 -18.36
C ILE A 288 -7.78 -1.23 -18.40
N LYS A 289 -9.04 -1.14 -18.85
CA LYS A 289 -9.76 0.11 -18.97
C LYS A 289 -10.35 0.59 -17.64
N ASP A 290 -10.63 1.88 -17.51
CA ASP A 290 -11.16 2.48 -16.28
C ASP A 290 -12.53 1.92 -15.89
N GLU A 291 -13.39 1.65 -16.87
CA GLU A 291 -14.70 1.06 -16.65
C GLU A 291 -14.70 -0.39 -16.20
N GLU A 292 -13.54 -1.05 -16.22
CA GLU A 292 -13.39 -2.46 -15.81
C GLU A 292 -13.00 -2.62 -14.34
N ILE A 293 -12.56 -1.56 -13.65
CA ILE A 293 -12.11 -1.58 -12.25
C ILE A 293 -12.82 -0.52 -11.44
N PHE A 294 -13.80 -0.92 -10.65
CA PHE A 294 -14.57 0.02 -9.84
C PHE A 294 -13.82 0.50 -8.60
N MET A 295 -12.93 -0.31 -8.00
CA MET A 295 -12.26 0.06 -6.74
C MET A 295 -11.41 1.32 -6.87
N ILE A 296 -10.78 1.59 -8.01
CA ILE A 296 -10.00 2.81 -8.27
C ILE A 296 -10.93 4.03 -8.26
N LYS A 297 -12.04 3.98 -9.01
CA LYS A 297 -13.07 5.01 -9.02
C LYS A 297 -13.63 5.27 -7.62
N PHE A 298 -14.01 4.22 -6.90
CA PHE A 298 -14.56 4.35 -5.55
C PHE A 298 -13.52 4.87 -4.55
N GLY A 299 -12.23 4.53 -4.72
CA GLY A 299 -11.13 5.11 -3.96
C GLY A 299 -10.99 6.61 -4.20
N TYR A 300 -11.06 7.05 -5.45
CA TYR A 300 -11.08 8.48 -5.82
C TYR A 300 -12.29 9.19 -5.20
N GLU A 301 -13.50 8.64 -5.31
CA GLU A 301 -14.71 9.18 -4.70
C GLU A 301 -14.66 9.28 -3.17
N HIS A 302 -13.89 8.41 -2.51
CA HIS A 302 -13.59 8.50 -1.07
C HIS A 302 -12.51 9.54 -0.73
N GLY A 303 -11.89 10.17 -1.73
CA GLY A 303 -10.77 11.10 -1.54
C GLY A 303 -9.49 10.43 -1.07
N LEU A 304 -9.26 9.17 -1.47
CA LEU A 304 -8.08 8.39 -1.07
C LEU A 304 -6.87 8.66 -1.96
N GLY A 305 -7.06 9.32 -3.10
CA GLY A 305 -6.01 9.68 -4.04
C GLY A 305 -6.56 10.12 -5.40
N GLU A 306 -5.67 10.34 -6.36
CA GLU A 306 -5.97 10.81 -7.71
C GLU A 306 -6.00 9.64 -8.71
N MET A 307 -7.05 9.57 -9.54
CA MET A 307 -7.17 8.55 -10.59
C MET A 307 -6.72 9.04 -11.98
N ASP A 308 -6.72 10.35 -12.20
CA ASP A 308 -6.28 10.98 -13.45
C ASP A 308 -4.76 11.13 -13.46
N LEU A 309 -4.07 10.27 -14.20
CA LEU A 309 -2.60 10.26 -14.29
C LEU A 309 -2.01 11.54 -14.88
N ASN A 310 -2.79 12.37 -15.61
CA ASN A 310 -2.31 13.67 -16.09
C ASN A 310 -2.09 14.68 -14.96
N LYS A 311 -2.67 14.44 -13.79
CA LYS A 311 -2.49 15.25 -12.58
C LYS A 311 -1.43 14.70 -11.63
N VAL A 312 -0.81 13.57 -11.98
CA VAL A 312 0.15 12.85 -11.16
C VAL A 312 1.57 13.02 -11.71
N LYS A 313 2.51 13.44 -10.89
CA LYS A 313 3.92 13.54 -11.30
C LYS A 313 4.58 12.18 -11.21
N ILE A 314 4.79 11.57 -12.37
CA ILE A 314 5.40 10.25 -12.51
C ILE A 314 6.85 10.43 -12.99
N LYS A 315 7.80 9.80 -12.29
CA LYS A 315 9.20 9.76 -12.71
C LYS A 315 9.61 8.32 -13.02
N GLU A 316 9.96 8.08 -14.27
CA GLU A 316 10.41 6.76 -14.73
C GLU A 316 11.93 6.76 -14.97
N LYS A 317 12.58 5.63 -14.66
CA LYS A 317 13.99 5.36 -14.92
C LYS A 317 14.19 3.93 -15.36
N LYS A 318 15.10 3.71 -16.28
CA LYS A 318 15.62 2.38 -16.67
C LYS A 318 17.03 2.21 -16.13
N ILE A 319 17.36 1.02 -15.58
CA ILE A 319 18.69 0.66 -15.07
C ILE A 319 19.12 -0.71 -15.58
#